data_61ab92295e7f0d028a68d5ddeecb8cfb
#
_entry.id   61ab92295e7f0d028a68d5ddeecb8cfb
#
_cell.length_a   1.000
_cell.length_b   1.000
_cell.length_c   1.000
_cell.angle_alpha   90.00
_cell.angle_beta   90.00
_cell.angle_gamma   90.00
#
_symmetry.space_group_name_H-M   'P 1'
#
loop_
_entity.id
_entity.type
_entity.pdbx_description
1 polymer ?
#
loop_
_entity_poly.entity_id
_entity_poly.type
_entity_poly.pdbx_seq_one_letter_code
_entity_poly.pdbx_strand_id
1 'polypeptide(L)'
;MRGRMMHASRGELAFQPYGIEPGHVINSVGRAALNAALLNAAEKSPNVRIAFGQRCTGVDLESAAVSLADARTGATSTARGDAVIGADGAFSAVRAQMLRLDRFDYEQAYLGHGYKELAIPPGPGGQFALDPHALHIWPRGGSMMIALPNADGSFTCTVFWPLEGRGSFAAFRTPEDLALFFSATYPDALGLMPTLTADYFRNPTGTLVTIRSRPWYYRDRVVLLGDACHAVVPFYGQGANAAFEDCAVLSEALARHAPDREAAFAQYESLRKPHTDALADLSLANFVEMRDHSASRAFRLTRRLEQELHRLFPRRFVPLYTLVTFTRTPYAEAVARARRQARALKATAAAAAAVVLVVALWLLLGRGGGR
;
A
#
# COMPACT_ATOMS: atom_id res chain seq x y z
N MET A 1 10.74 4.30 -11.40
CA MET A 1 9.71 5.28 -11.86
C MET A 1 9.94 6.60 -11.14
N ARG A 2 9.83 7.71 -11.88
CA ARG A 2 10.07 9.08 -11.36
C ARG A 2 8.78 9.81 -11.00
N GLY A 3 7.64 9.27 -11.40
CA GLY A 3 6.33 9.88 -11.17
C GLY A 3 5.19 9.00 -11.63
N ARG A 4 4.01 9.59 -11.65
CA ARG A 4 2.77 8.99 -12.13
C ARG A 4 2.41 9.59 -13.48
N MET A 5 2.04 8.78 -14.46
CA MET A 5 1.43 9.20 -15.72
C MET A 5 -0.08 9.00 -15.61
N MET A 6 -0.81 10.10 -15.53
CA MET A 6 -2.27 10.09 -15.42
C MET A 6 -2.89 10.05 -16.81
N HIS A 7 -3.72 9.05 -17.07
CA HIS A 7 -4.47 8.87 -18.31
C HIS A 7 -5.91 9.36 -18.12
N ALA A 8 -6.19 10.57 -18.55
CA ALA A 8 -7.54 11.11 -18.49
C ALA A 8 -8.49 10.34 -19.41
N SER A 9 -9.80 10.36 -19.13
CA SER A 9 -10.81 9.64 -19.93
C SER A 9 -10.93 10.12 -21.39
N ARG A 10 -10.40 11.31 -21.70
CA ARG A 10 -10.35 11.87 -23.06
C ARG A 10 -8.99 11.65 -23.76
N GLY A 11 -8.12 10.80 -23.21
CA GLY A 11 -6.81 10.49 -23.78
C GLY A 11 -5.69 11.51 -23.46
N GLU A 12 -5.97 12.54 -22.69
CA GLU A 12 -4.93 13.48 -22.25
C GLU A 12 -4.00 12.81 -21.24
N LEU A 13 -2.69 12.99 -21.41
CA LEU A 13 -1.66 12.51 -20.50
C LEU A 13 -1.14 13.65 -19.62
N ALA A 14 -0.99 13.37 -18.33
CA ALA A 14 -0.43 14.32 -17.39
C ALA A 14 0.59 13.63 -16.47
N PHE A 15 1.86 14.02 -16.57
CA PHE A 15 2.90 13.53 -15.70
C PHE A 15 2.90 14.27 -14.36
N GLN A 16 2.97 13.51 -13.27
CA GLN A 16 3.04 14.01 -11.89
C GLN A 16 4.29 13.43 -11.22
N PRO A 17 5.35 14.21 -10.98
CA PRO A 17 6.53 13.72 -10.30
C PRO A 17 6.23 13.33 -8.87
N TYR A 18 6.93 12.32 -8.34
CA TYR A 18 6.79 11.90 -6.94
C TYR A 18 7.32 12.93 -5.95
N GLY A 19 8.33 13.68 -6.33
CA GLY A 19 8.91 14.72 -5.50
C GLY A 19 9.77 15.67 -6.32
N ILE A 20 10.41 16.63 -5.64
CA ILE A 20 11.22 17.70 -6.26
C ILE A 20 12.69 17.30 -6.43
N GLU A 21 13.15 16.24 -5.77
CA GLU A 21 14.53 15.79 -5.82
C GLU A 21 14.72 14.68 -6.87
N PRO A 22 15.84 14.67 -7.61
CA PRO A 22 16.12 13.63 -8.63
C PRO A 22 16.11 12.20 -8.08
N GLY A 23 16.43 12.04 -6.79
CA GLY A 23 16.44 10.76 -6.08
C GLY A 23 15.06 10.27 -5.62
N HIS A 24 14.01 11.08 -5.77
CA HIS A 24 12.66 10.67 -5.41
C HIS A 24 12.07 9.75 -6.48
N VAL A 25 12.51 8.51 -6.47
CA VAL A 25 12.09 7.44 -7.39
C VAL A 25 11.55 6.25 -6.60
N ILE A 26 10.61 5.52 -7.19
CA ILE A 26 10.18 4.21 -6.69
C ILE A 26 10.56 3.11 -7.69
N ASN A 27 10.89 1.95 -7.18
CA ASN A 27 11.24 0.78 -7.97
C ASN A 27 10.05 -0.17 -8.06
N SER A 28 9.81 -0.71 -9.24
CA SER A 28 8.90 -1.83 -9.45
C SER A 28 9.70 -3.11 -9.51
N VAL A 29 9.18 -4.16 -8.90
CA VAL A 29 9.77 -5.49 -8.94
C VAL A 29 8.66 -6.54 -9.03
N GLY A 30 8.84 -7.53 -9.87
CA GLY A 30 7.92 -8.65 -9.97
C GLY A 30 7.90 -9.45 -8.66
N ARG A 31 6.69 -9.70 -8.13
CA ARG A 31 6.50 -10.41 -6.85
C ARG A 31 7.18 -11.78 -6.84
N ALA A 32 7.04 -12.56 -7.92
CA ALA A 32 7.66 -13.88 -8.04
C ALA A 32 9.20 -13.80 -8.03
N ALA A 33 9.78 -12.83 -8.75
CA ALA A 33 11.22 -12.63 -8.81
C ALA A 33 11.81 -12.23 -7.46
N LEU A 34 11.13 -11.29 -6.74
CA LEU A 34 11.54 -10.89 -5.39
C LEU A 34 11.48 -12.07 -4.43
N ASN A 35 10.38 -12.84 -4.46
CA ASN A 35 10.21 -14.01 -3.59
C ASN A 35 11.31 -15.06 -3.84
N ALA A 36 11.57 -15.40 -5.10
CA ALA A 36 12.63 -16.33 -5.47
C ALA A 36 14.02 -15.83 -5.00
N ALA A 37 14.32 -14.55 -5.18
CA ALA A 37 15.59 -13.96 -4.74
C ALA A 37 15.77 -14.05 -3.21
N LEU A 38 14.72 -13.77 -2.45
CA LEU A 38 14.74 -13.85 -0.98
C LEU A 38 14.87 -15.30 -0.48
N LEU A 39 14.13 -16.25 -1.07
CA LEU A 39 14.25 -17.68 -0.75
C LEU A 39 15.67 -18.21 -1.05
N ASN A 40 16.21 -17.92 -2.25
CA ASN A 40 17.56 -18.29 -2.63
C ASN A 40 18.63 -17.68 -1.72
N ALA A 41 18.39 -16.46 -1.21
CA ALA A 41 19.28 -15.84 -0.23
C ALA A 41 19.21 -16.53 1.13
N ALA A 42 17.99 -16.89 1.58
CA ALA A 42 17.77 -17.57 2.85
C ALA A 42 18.39 -18.98 2.87
N GLU A 43 18.27 -19.74 1.76
CA GLU A 43 18.86 -21.10 1.63
C GLU A 43 20.38 -21.14 1.75
N LYS A 44 21.08 -20.01 1.49
CA LYS A 44 22.54 -19.93 1.67
C LYS A 44 22.96 -19.95 3.15
N SER A 45 22.04 -19.69 4.06
CA SER A 45 22.34 -19.75 5.50
C SER A 45 22.25 -21.20 5.98
N PRO A 46 23.30 -21.76 6.60
CA PRO A 46 23.32 -23.16 7.07
C PRO A 46 22.28 -23.42 8.18
N ASN A 47 21.79 -22.36 8.82
CA ASN A 47 20.83 -22.45 9.92
C ASN A 47 19.37 -22.29 9.43
N VAL A 48 19.13 -22.09 8.13
CA VAL A 48 17.80 -21.95 7.55
C VAL A 48 17.44 -23.22 6.79
N ARG A 49 16.29 -23.79 7.12
CA ARG A 49 15.69 -24.94 6.42
C ARG A 49 14.33 -24.54 5.86
N ILE A 50 14.16 -24.63 4.55
CA ILE A 50 12.90 -24.32 3.86
C ILE A 50 12.17 -25.65 3.54
N ALA A 51 10.92 -25.78 3.97
CA ALA A 51 10.04 -26.90 3.65
C ALA A 51 8.90 -26.41 2.74
N PHE A 52 9.00 -26.70 1.44
CA PHE A 52 7.97 -26.37 0.47
C PHE A 52 6.77 -27.30 0.53
N GLY A 53 5.62 -26.83 0.01
CA GLY A 53 4.40 -27.62 -0.08
C GLY A 53 3.73 -27.91 1.28
N GLN A 54 4.16 -27.24 2.35
CA GLN A 54 3.59 -27.39 3.69
C GLN A 54 2.70 -26.19 4.02
N ARG A 55 1.41 -26.43 4.21
CA ARG A 55 0.45 -25.42 4.63
C ARG A 55 0.26 -25.46 6.14
N CYS A 56 0.52 -24.36 6.83
CA CYS A 56 0.15 -24.22 8.24
C CYS A 56 -1.39 -24.24 8.38
N THR A 57 -1.90 -25.13 9.20
CA THR A 57 -3.34 -25.26 9.48
C THR A 57 -3.71 -24.83 10.89
N GLY A 58 -2.71 -24.60 11.75
CA GLY A 58 -2.89 -24.10 13.11
C GLY A 58 -1.60 -24.15 13.91
N VAL A 59 -1.66 -23.59 15.10
CA VAL A 59 -0.56 -23.58 16.08
C VAL A 59 -1.13 -23.84 17.47
N ASP A 60 -0.45 -24.67 18.23
CA ASP A 60 -0.65 -24.76 19.68
C ASP A 60 0.18 -23.67 20.35
N LEU A 61 -0.50 -22.72 20.98
CA LEU A 61 0.13 -21.50 21.52
C LEU A 61 1.02 -21.80 22.74
N GLU A 62 0.71 -22.85 23.51
CA GLU A 62 1.47 -23.19 24.72
C GLU A 62 2.78 -23.92 24.40
N SER A 63 2.74 -24.82 23.43
CA SER A 63 3.88 -25.68 23.09
C SER A 63 4.69 -25.23 21.88
N ALA A 64 4.28 -24.14 21.21
CA ALA A 64 4.84 -23.68 19.93
C ALA A 64 4.88 -24.81 18.86
N ALA A 65 3.86 -25.68 18.86
CA ALA A 65 3.73 -26.76 17.89
C ALA A 65 2.85 -26.29 16.71
N VAL A 66 3.37 -26.40 15.50
CA VAL A 66 2.68 -26.01 14.25
C VAL A 66 2.10 -27.24 13.58
N SER A 67 0.80 -27.23 13.33
CA SER A 67 0.12 -28.25 12.52
C SER A 67 0.28 -27.91 11.03
N LEU A 68 0.77 -28.88 10.27
CA LEU A 68 1.05 -28.74 8.84
C LEU A 68 0.22 -29.73 8.04
N ALA A 69 -0.16 -29.36 6.83
CA ALA A 69 -0.73 -30.24 5.82
C ALA A 69 0.06 -30.14 4.53
N ASP A 70 0.49 -31.27 3.99
CA ASP A 70 1.11 -31.35 2.68
C ASP A 70 0.11 -30.88 1.61
N ALA A 71 0.48 -29.90 0.81
CA ALA A 71 -0.43 -29.26 -0.16
C ALA A 71 -0.86 -30.21 -1.31
N ARG A 72 -0.06 -31.25 -1.59
CA ARG A 72 -0.32 -32.22 -2.65
C ARG A 72 -1.09 -33.45 -2.17
N THR A 73 -0.74 -33.97 -1.00
CA THR A 73 -1.30 -35.25 -0.49
C THR A 73 -2.36 -35.04 0.58
N GLY A 74 -2.40 -33.87 1.23
CA GLY A 74 -3.24 -33.63 2.39
C GLY A 74 -2.73 -34.30 3.70
N ALA A 75 -1.61 -35.01 3.65
CA ALA A 75 -1.04 -35.66 4.82
C ALA A 75 -0.68 -34.62 5.89
N THR A 76 -1.05 -34.91 7.13
CA THR A 76 -0.79 -34.00 8.26
C THR A 76 0.49 -34.36 8.99
N SER A 77 1.17 -33.35 9.49
CA SER A 77 2.38 -33.47 10.30
C SER A 77 2.43 -32.35 11.33
N THR A 78 3.37 -32.48 12.28
CA THR A 78 3.59 -31.45 13.31
C THR A 78 5.06 -31.08 13.35
N ALA A 79 5.34 -29.79 13.36
CA ALA A 79 6.68 -29.24 13.64
C ALA A 79 6.67 -28.51 14.98
N ARG A 80 7.77 -28.57 15.73
CA ARG A 80 7.92 -27.85 17.01
C ARG A 80 9.18 -27.00 16.98
N GLY A 81 9.10 -25.85 17.65
CA GLY A 81 10.23 -24.95 17.90
C GLY A 81 10.12 -24.32 19.26
N ASP A 82 11.12 -23.54 19.61
CA ASP A 82 11.10 -22.73 20.83
C ASP A 82 10.11 -21.58 20.74
N ALA A 83 9.93 -21.05 19.55
CA ALA A 83 8.91 -20.06 19.21
C ALA A 83 8.45 -20.19 17.76
N VAL A 84 7.27 -19.66 17.47
CA VAL A 84 6.66 -19.58 16.13
C VAL A 84 6.54 -18.12 15.72
N ILE A 85 7.05 -17.79 14.54
CA ILE A 85 6.82 -16.49 13.89
C ILE A 85 5.77 -16.67 12.81
N GLY A 86 4.56 -16.17 13.05
CA GLY A 86 3.45 -16.23 12.10
C GLY A 86 3.57 -15.12 11.05
N ALA A 87 4.13 -15.45 9.89
CA ALA A 87 4.26 -14.58 8.72
C ALA A 87 3.41 -15.05 7.54
N ASP A 88 2.26 -15.67 7.83
CA ASP A 88 1.38 -16.39 6.92
C ASP A 88 0.28 -15.52 6.28
N GLY A 89 0.48 -14.19 6.30
CA GLY A 89 -0.30 -13.23 5.52
C GLY A 89 -1.66 -12.85 6.12
N ALA A 90 -2.44 -12.10 5.35
CA ALA A 90 -3.71 -11.52 5.80
C ALA A 90 -4.73 -12.53 6.32
N PHE A 91 -4.69 -13.78 5.86
CA PHE A 91 -5.56 -14.88 6.28
C PHE A 91 -4.84 -15.88 7.19
N SER A 92 -4.01 -15.39 8.07
CA SER A 92 -3.13 -16.13 8.97
C SER A 92 -3.84 -17.20 9.78
N ALA A 93 -3.36 -18.45 9.66
CA ALA A 93 -3.79 -19.56 10.49
C ALA A 93 -3.24 -19.44 11.92
N VAL A 94 -2.06 -18.83 12.09
CA VAL A 94 -1.47 -18.55 13.39
C VAL A 94 -2.31 -17.54 14.15
N ARG A 95 -2.66 -16.40 13.53
CA ARG A 95 -3.57 -15.42 14.15
C ARG A 95 -4.93 -16.01 14.48
N ALA A 96 -5.46 -16.91 13.66
CA ALA A 96 -6.75 -17.55 13.90
C ALA A 96 -6.78 -18.34 15.23
N GLN A 97 -5.64 -18.87 15.71
CA GLN A 97 -5.57 -19.48 17.04
C GLN A 97 -5.51 -18.42 18.15
N MET A 98 -4.83 -17.31 17.91
CA MET A 98 -4.76 -16.20 18.86
C MET A 98 -6.10 -15.49 19.07
N LEU A 99 -7.04 -15.55 18.11
CA LEU A 99 -8.42 -15.05 18.27
C LEU A 99 -9.21 -15.73 19.40
N ARG A 100 -8.72 -16.87 19.91
CA ARG A 100 -9.34 -17.59 21.03
C ARG A 100 -8.85 -17.11 22.40
N LEU A 101 -7.85 -16.22 22.41
CA LEU A 101 -7.34 -15.65 23.65
C LEU A 101 -8.30 -14.59 24.19
N ASP A 102 -8.38 -14.50 25.52
CA ASP A 102 -9.07 -13.40 26.16
C ASP A 102 -8.38 -12.07 25.79
N ARG A 103 -9.17 -11.03 25.53
CA ARG A 103 -8.70 -9.68 25.21
C ARG A 103 -7.83 -9.58 23.95
N PHE A 104 -8.17 -10.35 22.92
CA PHE A 104 -7.58 -10.19 21.61
C PHE A 104 -8.42 -9.22 20.77
N ASP A 105 -7.90 -8.04 20.50
CA ASP A 105 -8.53 -7.06 19.62
C ASP A 105 -8.27 -7.43 18.16
N TYR A 106 -9.33 -7.50 17.37
CA TYR A 106 -9.24 -7.82 15.95
C TYR A 106 -10.23 -7.04 15.12
N GLU A 107 -9.71 -6.40 14.09
CA GLU A 107 -10.49 -5.75 13.04
C GLU A 107 -10.10 -6.32 11.69
N GLN A 108 -11.10 -6.73 10.91
CA GLN A 108 -10.95 -7.14 9.51
C GLN A 108 -11.95 -6.38 8.67
N ALA A 109 -11.47 -5.40 7.92
CA ALA A 109 -12.31 -4.54 7.07
C ALA A 109 -12.04 -4.82 5.60
N TYR A 110 -13.09 -5.15 4.85
CA TYR A 110 -13.02 -5.32 3.40
C TYR A 110 -13.52 -4.06 2.69
N LEU A 111 -12.83 -3.69 1.61
CA LEU A 111 -13.38 -2.71 0.69
C LEU A 111 -14.43 -3.38 -0.21
N GLY A 112 -15.45 -2.64 -0.61
CA GLY A 112 -16.42 -3.07 -1.63
C GLY A 112 -15.83 -3.17 -3.05
N HIS A 113 -14.49 -3.22 -3.14
CA HIS A 113 -13.69 -3.32 -4.36
C HIS A 113 -12.81 -4.57 -4.29
N GLY A 114 -12.59 -5.16 -5.45
CA GLY A 114 -11.57 -6.17 -5.65
C GLY A 114 -10.45 -5.65 -6.53
N TYR A 115 -9.46 -6.49 -6.76
CA TYR A 115 -8.43 -6.25 -7.76
C TYR A 115 -8.21 -7.48 -8.63
N LYS A 116 -7.75 -7.24 -9.85
CA LYS A 116 -7.35 -8.32 -10.77
C LYS A 116 -6.13 -7.89 -11.55
N GLU A 117 -5.16 -8.80 -11.66
CA GLU A 117 -3.94 -8.57 -12.43
C GLU A 117 -4.18 -8.94 -13.91
N LEU A 118 -3.75 -8.05 -14.79
CA LEU A 118 -3.75 -8.17 -16.25
C LEU A 118 -2.35 -7.82 -16.74
N ALA A 119 -2.10 -7.93 -18.04
CA ALA A 119 -0.79 -7.65 -18.61
C ALA A 119 -0.84 -6.76 -19.85
N ILE A 120 0.18 -5.93 -20.02
CA ILE A 120 0.59 -5.36 -21.30
C ILE A 120 1.91 -6.05 -21.66
N PRO A 121 1.99 -6.85 -22.73
CA PRO A 121 3.21 -7.51 -23.14
C PRO A 121 4.25 -6.51 -23.63
N PRO A 122 5.53 -6.89 -23.74
CA PRO A 122 6.53 -6.10 -24.42
C PRO A 122 6.10 -5.82 -25.88
N GLY A 123 6.43 -4.62 -26.36
CA GLY A 123 6.27 -4.26 -27.77
C GLY A 123 7.27 -4.98 -28.68
N PRO A 124 7.24 -4.68 -29.99
CA PRO A 124 8.18 -5.25 -30.94
C PRO A 124 9.62 -5.07 -30.51
N GLY A 125 10.42 -6.15 -30.59
CA GLY A 125 11.83 -6.13 -30.15
C GLY A 125 12.05 -6.06 -28.65
N GLY A 126 11.03 -6.35 -27.83
CA GLY A 126 11.14 -6.34 -26.37
C GLY A 126 11.07 -4.92 -25.75
N GLN A 127 10.64 -3.93 -26.51
CA GLN A 127 10.55 -2.54 -26.04
C GLN A 127 9.34 -2.34 -25.14
N PHE A 128 9.42 -1.35 -24.25
CA PHE A 128 8.28 -0.95 -23.46
C PHE A 128 7.19 -0.31 -24.31
N ALA A 129 5.94 -0.75 -24.13
CA ALA A 129 4.78 -0.18 -24.84
C ALA A 129 4.32 1.17 -24.26
N LEU A 130 4.73 1.49 -23.03
CA LEU A 130 4.46 2.73 -22.31
C LEU A 130 5.77 3.27 -21.70
N ASP A 131 5.76 4.48 -21.14
CA ASP A 131 6.94 5.04 -20.45
C ASP A 131 7.35 4.19 -19.23
N PRO A 132 8.53 3.51 -19.24
CA PRO A 132 8.97 2.67 -18.13
C PRO A 132 9.37 3.48 -16.88
N HIS A 133 9.50 4.80 -16.99
CA HIS A 133 9.87 5.66 -15.87
C HIS A 133 8.66 6.23 -15.11
N ALA A 134 7.45 5.80 -15.45
CA ALA A 134 6.21 6.24 -14.82
C ALA A 134 5.37 5.07 -14.29
N LEU A 135 4.66 5.28 -13.19
CA LEU A 135 3.49 4.50 -12.82
C LEU A 135 2.30 5.04 -13.63
N HIS A 136 1.76 4.26 -14.54
CA HIS A 136 0.59 4.64 -15.30
C HIS A 136 -0.68 4.44 -14.48
N ILE A 137 -1.60 5.42 -14.50
CA ILE A 137 -2.85 5.38 -13.74
C ILE A 137 -3.98 5.88 -14.63
N TRP A 138 -5.04 5.09 -14.74
CA TRP A 138 -6.31 5.42 -15.39
C TRP A 138 -7.41 5.58 -14.32
N PRO A 139 -7.62 6.79 -13.75
CA PRO A 139 -8.73 7.03 -12.82
C PRO A 139 -10.04 7.13 -13.59
N ARG A 140 -11.09 6.45 -13.12
CA ARG A 140 -12.39 6.35 -13.80
C ARG A 140 -13.58 6.52 -12.86
N GLY A 141 -13.47 7.36 -11.86
CA GLY A 141 -14.55 7.67 -10.92
C GLY A 141 -15.19 6.41 -10.31
N GLY A 142 -14.78 6.02 -9.12
CA GLY A 142 -15.22 4.78 -8.49
C GLY A 142 -14.42 3.52 -8.90
N SER A 143 -13.58 3.60 -9.93
CA SER A 143 -12.68 2.52 -10.37
C SER A 143 -11.36 3.07 -10.90
N MET A 144 -10.35 2.24 -11.02
CA MET A 144 -9.09 2.62 -11.65
C MET A 144 -8.34 1.40 -12.18
N MET A 145 -7.44 1.65 -13.13
CA MET A 145 -6.40 0.72 -13.55
C MET A 145 -5.04 1.38 -13.33
N ILE A 146 -4.06 0.58 -12.93
CA ILE A 146 -2.65 1.00 -12.87
C ILE A 146 -1.82 0.06 -13.72
N ALA A 147 -0.67 0.52 -14.22
CA ALA A 147 0.33 -0.33 -14.87
C ALA A 147 1.73 0.01 -14.38
N LEU A 148 2.46 -1.04 -13.99
CA LEU A 148 3.83 -0.97 -13.45
C LEU A 148 4.78 -1.70 -14.41
N PRO A 149 5.92 -1.08 -14.78
CA PRO A 149 6.89 -1.69 -15.66
C PRO A 149 7.61 -2.88 -14.99
N ASN A 150 7.86 -3.91 -15.77
CA ASN A 150 8.68 -5.06 -15.40
C ASN A 150 10.04 -4.99 -16.13
N ALA A 151 11.01 -5.76 -15.65
CA ALA A 151 12.36 -5.75 -16.22
C ALA A 151 12.43 -6.34 -17.64
N ASP A 152 11.43 -7.13 -18.05
CA ASP A 152 11.35 -7.79 -19.37
C ASP A 152 10.65 -6.92 -20.44
N GLY A 153 10.34 -5.66 -20.14
CA GLY A 153 9.64 -4.75 -21.05
C GLY A 153 8.13 -4.83 -21.01
N SER A 154 7.56 -5.75 -20.25
CA SER A 154 6.13 -5.86 -20.00
C SER A 154 5.65 -4.88 -18.90
N PHE A 155 4.33 -4.76 -18.76
CA PHE A 155 3.71 -4.08 -17.61
C PHE A 155 2.73 -5.03 -16.91
N THR A 156 2.83 -5.08 -15.59
CA THR A 156 1.76 -5.64 -14.75
C THR A 156 0.68 -4.58 -14.57
N CYS A 157 -0.51 -4.88 -15.11
CA CYS A 157 -1.68 -4.03 -14.96
C CYS A 157 -2.54 -4.55 -13.81
N THR A 158 -3.02 -3.66 -12.96
CA THR A 158 -3.97 -4.03 -11.91
C THR A 158 -5.21 -3.16 -12.02
N VAL A 159 -6.36 -3.80 -12.22
CA VAL A 159 -7.66 -3.12 -12.16
C VAL A 159 -8.20 -3.21 -10.74
N PHE A 160 -8.74 -2.09 -10.24
CA PHE A 160 -9.41 -1.97 -8.96
C PHE A 160 -10.85 -1.52 -9.24
N TRP A 161 -11.79 -2.46 -9.17
CA TRP A 161 -13.19 -2.24 -9.53
C TRP A 161 -14.11 -2.65 -8.39
N PRO A 162 -15.33 -2.10 -8.33
CA PRO A 162 -16.38 -2.60 -7.45
C PRO A 162 -16.60 -4.10 -7.67
N LEU A 163 -16.91 -4.82 -6.60
CA LEU A 163 -17.26 -6.24 -6.71
C LEU A 163 -18.62 -6.44 -7.36
N GLU A 164 -19.57 -5.55 -7.06
CA GLU A 164 -20.96 -5.62 -7.50
C GLU A 164 -21.42 -4.30 -8.14
N GLY A 165 -22.51 -4.33 -8.89
CA GLY A 165 -23.12 -3.19 -9.56
C GLY A 165 -22.63 -2.97 -10.98
N ARG A 166 -22.97 -1.82 -11.56
CA ARG A 166 -22.57 -1.46 -12.93
C ARG A 166 -21.07 -1.19 -13.03
N GLY A 167 -20.39 -1.77 -14.02
CA GLY A 167 -18.93 -1.62 -14.20
C GLY A 167 -18.11 -2.36 -13.13
N SER A 168 -18.64 -3.46 -12.61
CA SER A 168 -18.03 -4.27 -11.55
C SER A 168 -17.50 -5.60 -12.08
N PHE A 169 -16.78 -6.34 -11.25
CA PHE A 169 -16.36 -7.71 -11.60
C PHE A 169 -17.53 -8.64 -11.86
N ALA A 170 -18.67 -8.48 -11.16
CA ALA A 170 -19.86 -9.30 -11.36
C ALA A 170 -20.61 -8.99 -12.66
N ALA A 171 -20.37 -7.81 -13.27
CA ALA A 171 -21.07 -7.38 -14.48
C ALA A 171 -20.51 -8.03 -15.77
N PHE A 172 -19.23 -8.41 -15.78
CA PHE A 172 -18.58 -8.93 -17.00
C PHE A 172 -18.54 -10.44 -16.98
N ARG A 173 -19.47 -11.05 -17.74
CA ARG A 173 -19.64 -12.51 -17.82
C ARG A 173 -19.13 -13.09 -19.14
N THR A 174 -19.01 -12.27 -20.17
CA THR A 174 -18.56 -12.68 -21.50
C THR A 174 -17.34 -11.86 -21.94
N PRO A 175 -16.52 -12.39 -22.87
CA PRO A 175 -15.46 -11.65 -23.52
C PRO A 175 -15.93 -10.35 -24.18
N GLU A 176 -17.11 -10.37 -24.77
CA GLU A 176 -17.72 -9.25 -25.50
C GLU A 176 -18.09 -8.11 -24.54
N ASP A 177 -18.72 -8.44 -23.38
CA ASP A 177 -19.04 -7.46 -22.32
C ASP A 177 -17.78 -6.73 -21.84
N LEU A 178 -16.71 -7.49 -21.60
CA LEU A 178 -15.43 -6.95 -21.13
C LEU A 178 -14.78 -6.06 -22.20
N ALA A 179 -14.74 -6.51 -23.46
CA ALA A 179 -14.14 -5.76 -24.55
C ALA A 179 -14.90 -4.45 -24.80
N LEU A 180 -16.23 -4.48 -24.76
CA LEU A 180 -17.07 -3.29 -24.89
C LEU A 180 -16.81 -2.30 -23.74
N PHE A 181 -16.71 -2.79 -22.52
CA PHE A 181 -16.38 -1.95 -21.37
C PHE A 181 -14.99 -1.32 -21.50
N PHE A 182 -13.96 -2.09 -21.88
CA PHE A 182 -12.61 -1.57 -22.08
C PHE A 182 -12.53 -0.55 -23.19
N SER A 183 -13.22 -0.78 -24.32
CA SER A 183 -13.25 0.17 -25.43
C SER A 183 -13.85 1.53 -25.04
N ALA A 184 -14.85 1.52 -24.16
CA ALA A 184 -15.49 2.73 -23.66
C ALA A 184 -14.71 3.40 -22.53
N THR A 185 -14.03 2.62 -21.68
CA THR A 185 -13.45 3.10 -20.41
C THR A 185 -11.94 3.31 -20.49
N TYR A 186 -11.21 2.43 -21.20
CA TYR A 186 -9.76 2.42 -21.34
C TYR A 186 -9.32 2.31 -22.80
N PRO A 187 -9.81 3.17 -23.73
CA PRO A 187 -9.59 3.02 -25.16
C PRO A 187 -8.10 3.07 -25.54
N ASP A 188 -7.32 3.85 -24.83
CA ASP A 188 -5.86 3.99 -25.01
C ASP A 188 -5.05 2.79 -24.51
N ALA A 189 -5.61 1.98 -23.61
CA ALA A 189 -4.98 0.77 -23.11
C ALA A 189 -5.39 -0.50 -23.88
N LEU A 190 -6.61 -0.54 -24.43
CA LEU A 190 -7.17 -1.75 -25.04
C LEU A 190 -6.27 -2.32 -26.16
N GLY A 191 -5.73 -1.46 -27.01
CA GLY A 191 -4.84 -1.88 -28.10
C GLY A 191 -3.48 -2.43 -27.65
N LEU A 192 -3.12 -2.20 -26.39
CA LEU A 192 -1.87 -2.67 -25.76
C LEU A 192 -2.06 -4.00 -25.02
N MET A 193 -3.29 -4.51 -24.89
CA MET A 193 -3.65 -5.67 -24.07
C MET A 193 -4.24 -6.83 -24.89
N PRO A 194 -3.47 -7.47 -25.79
CA PRO A 194 -3.98 -8.53 -26.68
C PRO A 194 -4.49 -9.76 -25.91
N THR A 195 -4.03 -9.99 -24.68
CA THR A 195 -4.44 -11.11 -23.82
C THR A 195 -5.52 -10.73 -22.80
N LEU A 196 -6.08 -9.52 -22.89
CA LEU A 196 -7.03 -8.97 -21.91
C LEU A 196 -8.11 -9.96 -21.46
N THR A 197 -8.83 -10.54 -22.41
CA THR A 197 -9.94 -11.46 -22.13
C THR A 197 -9.46 -12.75 -21.48
N ALA A 198 -8.40 -13.35 -22.03
CA ALA A 198 -7.83 -14.57 -21.49
C ALA A 198 -7.32 -14.37 -20.06
N ASP A 199 -6.60 -13.26 -19.80
CA ASP A 199 -6.10 -12.93 -18.48
C ASP A 199 -7.22 -12.63 -17.48
N TYR A 200 -8.25 -11.90 -17.93
CA TYR A 200 -9.36 -11.54 -17.06
C TYR A 200 -10.13 -12.76 -16.55
N PHE A 201 -10.46 -13.71 -17.43
CA PHE A 201 -11.23 -14.90 -17.04
C PHE A 201 -10.37 -15.99 -16.37
N ARG A 202 -9.07 -16.02 -16.61
CA ARG A 202 -8.12 -16.95 -15.98
C ARG A 202 -7.72 -16.52 -14.59
N ASN A 203 -7.41 -15.22 -14.40
CA ASN A 203 -6.82 -14.73 -13.18
C ASN A 203 -7.89 -14.54 -12.08
N PRO A 204 -7.60 -14.90 -10.82
CA PRO A 204 -8.56 -14.73 -9.73
C PRO A 204 -8.78 -13.25 -9.42
N THR A 205 -9.98 -12.93 -8.93
CA THR A 205 -10.25 -11.62 -8.33
C THR A 205 -9.80 -11.64 -6.87
N GLY A 206 -8.84 -10.80 -6.54
CA GLY A 206 -8.35 -10.63 -5.18
C GLY A 206 -9.23 -9.67 -4.38
N THR A 207 -9.24 -9.84 -3.07
CA THR A 207 -9.94 -8.96 -2.13
C THR A 207 -9.00 -7.92 -1.55
N LEU A 208 -9.54 -6.75 -1.24
CA LEU A 208 -8.83 -5.65 -0.58
C LEU A 208 -9.24 -5.64 0.89
N VAL A 209 -8.34 -6.08 1.74
CA VAL A 209 -8.59 -6.25 3.18
C VAL A 209 -7.60 -5.44 4.00
N THR A 210 -8.08 -4.82 5.06
CA THR A 210 -7.26 -4.22 6.12
C THR A 210 -7.40 -5.05 7.37
N ILE A 211 -6.28 -5.42 7.99
CA ILE A 211 -6.21 -6.16 9.25
C ILE A 211 -5.57 -5.27 10.31
N ARG A 212 -6.18 -5.26 11.48
CA ARG A 212 -5.59 -4.71 12.71
C ARG A 212 -5.79 -5.72 13.82
N SER A 213 -4.75 -6.02 14.56
CA SER A 213 -4.83 -6.96 15.67
C SER A 213 -4.00 -6.50 16.86
N ARG A 214 -4.32 -7.03 18.04
CA ARG A 214 -3.57 -6.87 19.27
C ARG A 214 -4.05 -7.90 20.30
N PRO A 215 -3.09 -8.53 21.09
CA PRO A 215 -1.63 -8.45 20.95
C PRO A 215 -1.11 -9.15 19.71
N TRP A 216 0.14 -8.84 19.30
CA TRP A 216 0.82 -9.53 18.21
C TRP A 216 1.59 -10.75 18.67
N TYR A 217 1.63 -11.04 19.96
CA TYR A 217 2.37 -12.15 20.51
C TYR A 217 1.59 -12.87 21.62
N TYR A 218 1.98 -14.09 21.87
CA TYR A 218 1.54 -14.89 23.00
C TYR A 218 2.75 -15.39 23.79
N ARG A 219 2.97 -14.78 24.96
CA ARG A 219 4.12 -15.06 25.82
C ARG A 219 5.43 -15.03 25.01
N ASP A 220 6.35 -15.95 25.35
CA ASP A 220 7.62 -16.16 24.63
C ASP A 220 7.51 -17.16 23.47
N ARG A 221 6.27 -17.60 23.07
CA ARG A 221 6.01 -18.74 22.20
C ARG A 221 5.59 -18.40 20.80
N VAL A 222 4.78 -17.39 20.61
CA VAL A 222 4.23 -17.05 19.29
C VAL A 222 4.29 -15.54 19.07
N VAL A 223 4.71 -15.12 17.88
CA VAL A 223 4.64 -13.71 17.44
C VAL A 223 4.16 -13.64 15.99
N LEU A 224 3.29 -12.66 15.70
CA LEU A 224 2.81 -12.35 14.35
C LEU A 224 3.71 -11.31 13.70
N LEU A 225 3.87 -11.39 12.35
CA LEU A 225 4.71 -10.48 11.59
C LEU A 225 4.07 -10.14 10.24
N GLY A 226 4.20 -8.88 9.79
CA GLY A 226 3.71 -8.42 8.51
C GLY A 226 2.19 -8.51 8.37
N ASP A 227 1.70 -8.94 7.21
CA ASP A 227 0.27 -9.02 6.92
C ASP A 227 -0.52 -9.94 7.87
N ALA A 228 0.16 -10.83 8.60
CA ALA A 228 -0.48 -11.67 9.61
C ALA A 228 -1.03 -10.83 10.78
N CYS A 229 -0.45 -9.69 11.10
CA CYS A 229 -0.91 -8.81 12.16
C CYS A 229 -1.48 -7.46 11.70
N HIS A 230 -1.08 -6.96 10.51
CA HIS A 230 -1.45 -5.60 10.06
C HIS A 230 -1.52 -5.46 8.53
N ALA A 231 -2.21 -6.35 7.85
CA ALA A 231 -2.40 -6.23 6.39
C ALA A 231 -3.03 -4.88 6.03
N VAL A 232 -2.52 -4.27 4.96
CA VAL A 232 -3.01 -2.99 4.44
C VAL A 232 -3.36 -3.08 2.97
N VAL A 233 -4.31 -2.27 2.52
CA VAL A 233 -4.62 -2.15 1.09
C VAL A 233 -3.45 -1.52 0.33
N PRO A 234 -3.20 -1.88 -0.96
CA PRO A 234 -1.92 -1.64 -1.63
C PRO A 234 -1.69 -0.20 -2.10
N PHE A 235 -2.60 0.72 -1.86
CA PHE A 235 -2.63 2.04 -2.53
C PHE A 235 -1.50 2.99 -2.14
N TYR A 236 -0.83 2.78 -1.02
CA TYR A 236 0.36 3.54 -0.65
C TYR A 236 1.66 2.86 -1.09
N GLY A 237 1.61 1.56 -1.47
CA GLY A 237 2.77 0.78 -1.89
C GLY A 237 3.78 0.49 -0.77
N GLN A 238 3.34 0.51 0.51
CA GLN A 238 4.22 0.39 1.67
C GLN A 238 4.06 -0.92 2.46
N GLY A 239 3.12 -1.82 2.09
CA GLY A 239 2.88 -3.05 2.86
C GLY A 239 4.13 -3.93 2.99
N ALA A 240 4.81 -4.24 1.88
CA ALA A 240 6.04 -5.03 1.89
C ALA A 240 7.18 -4.31 2.65
N ASN A 241 7.31 -2.98 2.49
CA ASN A 241 8.31 -2.20 3.23
C ASN A 241 8.06 -2.24 4.74
N ALA A 242 6.80 -2.14 5.17
CA ALA A 242 6.42 -2.26 6.58
C ALA A 242 6.76 -3.65 7.14
N ALA A 243 6.50 -4.73 6.38
CA ALA A 243 6.84 -6.09 6.78
C ALA A 243 8.37 -6.31 6.86
N PHE A 244 9.15 -5.74 5.94
CA PHE A 244 10.63 -5.79 6.05
C PHE A 244 11.15 -5.00 7.25
N GLU A 245 10.54 -3.87 7.57
CA GLU A 245 10.86 -3.11 8.77
C GLU A 245 10.50 -3.89 10.03
N ASP A 246 9.39 -4.64 10.03
CA ASP A 246 9.04 -5.56 11.12
C ASP A 246 10.12 -6.62 11.35
N CYS A 247 10.64 -7.23 10.27
CA CYS A 247 11.73 -8.20 10.36
C CYS A 247 12.97 -7.59 11.06
N ALA A 248 13.35 -6.37 10.67
CA ALA A 248 14.49 -5.67 11.24
C ALA A 248 14.26 -5.37 12.73
N VAL A 249 13.11 -4.79 13.07
CA VAL A 249 12.79 -4.41 14.46
C VAL A 249 12.65 -5.63 15.36
N LEU A 250 12.02 -6.72 14.89
CA LEU A 250 11.92 -7.96 15.65
C LEU A 250 13.32 -8.58 15.89
N SER A 251 14.16 -8.61 14.85
CA SER A 251 15.53 -9.11 14.97
C SER A 251 16.37 -8.32 15.97
N GLU A 252 16.28 -6.99 15.93
CA GLU A 252 16.95 -6.11 16.90
C GLU A 252 16.42 -6.30 18.32
N ALA A 253 15.11 -6.45 18.48
CA ALA A 253 14.49 -6.69 19.79
C ALA A 253 14.93 -8.03 20.38
N LEU A 254 14.94 -9.11 19.57
CA LEU A 254 15.44 -10.43 19.98
C LEU A 254 16.91 -10.38 20.43
N ALA A 255 17.76 -9.68 19.68
CA ALA A 255 19.16 -9.53 20.04
C ALA A 255 19.36 -8.73 21.36
N ARG A 256 18.52 -7.70 21.55
CA ARG A 256 18.62 -6.81 22.74
C ARG A 256 18.16 -7.47 24.03
N HIS A 257 17.10 -8.27 23.94
CA HIS A 257 16.45 -8.89 25.10
C HIS A 257 16.89 -10.34 25.35
N ALA A 258 17.79 -10.89 24.55
CA ALA A 258 18.22 -12.28 24.73
C ALA A 258 18.64 -12.56 26.19
N PRO A 259 18.14 -13.65 26.82
CA PRO A 259 17.30 -14.71 26.25
C PRO A 259 15.78 -14.49 26.41
N ASP A 260 15.33 -13.33 26.89
CA ASP A 260 13.91 -13.03 27.18
C ASP A 260 13.16 -12.68 25.88
N ARG A 261 12.55 -13.70 25.26
CA ARG A 261 11.76 -13.52 24.04
C ARG A 261 10.45 -12.76 24.25
N GLU A 262 9.81 -12.89 25.43
CA GLU A 262 8.56 -12.19 25.70
C GLU A 262 8.78 -10.69 25.73
N ALA A 263 9.84 -10.22 26.40
CA ALA A 263 10.24 -8.81 26.38
C ALA A 263 10.57 -8.32 24.96
N ALA A 264 11.24 -9.15 24.15
CA ALA A 264 11.53 -8.85 22.75
C ALA A 264 10.25 -8.66 21.91
N PHE A 265 9.30 -9.57 22.04
CA PHE A 265 8.01 -9.52 21.31
C PHE A 265 7.17 -8.31 21.74
N ALA A 266 7.12 -8.03 23.04
CA ALA A 266 6.45 -6.84 23.57
C ALA A 266 7.05 -5.54 23.06
N GLN A 267 8.39 -5.44 23.01
CA GLN A 267 9.09 -4.29 22.45
C GLN A 267 8.79 -4.13 20.95
N TYR A 268 8.86 -5.22 20.18
CA TYR A 268 8.53 -5.22 18.75
C TYR A 268 7.12 -4.67 18.50
N GLU A 269 6.09 -5.21 19.17
CA GLU A 269 4.71 -4.72 19.04
C GLU A 269 4.61 -3.23 19.39
N SER A 270 5.18 -2.81 20.50
CA SER A 270 5.10 -1.43 20.97
C SER A 270 5.73 -0.42 19.99
N LEU A 271 6.81 -0.81 19.34
CA LEU A 271 7.50 0.02 18.35
C LEU A 271 6.76 0.05 17.00
N ARG A 272 6.15 -1.07 16.60
CA ARG A 272 5.61 -1.20 15.24
C ARG A 272 4.13 -0.83 15.11
N LYS A 273 3.30 -1.28 16.07
CA LYS A 273 1.84 -1.13 15.96
C LYS A 273 1.36 0.30 15.72
N PRO A 274 1.84 1.35 16.38
CA PRO A 274 1.37 2.71 16.09
C PRO A 274 1.67 3.15 14.65
N HIS A 275 2.75 2.64 14.07
CA HIS A 275 3.17 2.99 12.71
C HIS A 275 2.37 2.22 11.66
N THR A 276 2.09 0.94 11.89
CA THR A 276 1.30 0.14 10.96
C THR A 276 -0.19 0.53 10.99
N ASP A 277 -0.73 0.91 12.14
CA ASP A 277 -2.09 1.50 12.24
C ASP A 277 -2.19 2.81 11.44
N ALA A 278 -1.18 3.69 11.56
CA ALA A 278 -1.12 4.92 10.78
C ALA A 278 -0.99 4.64 9.27
N LEU A 279 -0.23 3.61 8.88
CA LEU A 279 -0.11 3.19 7.50
C LEU A 279 -1.42 2.64 6.93
N ALA A 280 -2.18 1.89 7.73
CA ALA A 280 -3.51 1.40 7.34
C ALA A 280 -4.46 2.57 7.03
N ASP A 281 -4.51 3.60 7.91
CA ASP A 281 -5.30 4.81 7.67
C ASP A 281 -4.86 5.56 6.41
N LEU A 282 -3.55 5.72 6.21
CA LEU A 282 -2.98 6.36 5.02
C LEU A 282 -3.34 5.62 3.74
N SER A 283 -3.27 4.29 3.76
CA SER A 283 -3.57 3.45 2.59
C SER A 283 -5.03 3.56 2.18
N LEU A 284 -5.95 3.57 3.15
CA LEU A 284 -7.38 3.79 2.90
C LEU A 284 -7.66 5.21 2.38
N ALA A 285 -7.06 6.24 3.00
CA ALA A 285 -7.20 7.62 2.54
C ALA A 285 -6.68 7.81 1.11
N ASN A 286 -5.53 7.19 0.78
CA ASN A 286 -4.96 7.28 -0.56
C ASN A 286 -5.81 6.53 -1.61
N PHE A 287 -6.52 5.47 -1.24
CA PHE A 287 -7.50 4.83 -2.13
C PHE A 287 -8.58 5.81 -2.57
N VAL A 288 -9.20 6.49 -1.62
CA VAL A 288 -10.24 7.50 -1.91
C VAL A 288 -9.66 8.64 -2.76
N GLU A 289 -8.46 9.10 -2.43
CA GLU A 289 -7.76 10.16 -3.17
C GLU A 289 -7.49 9.75 -4.63
N MET A 290 -6.95 8.56 -4.86
CA MET A 290 -6.62 8.07 -6.20
C MET A 290 -7.87 7.81 -7.03
N ARG A 291 -8.91 7.26 -6.42
CA ARG A 291 -10.16 6.91 -7.07
C ARG A 291 -10.99 8.13 -7.45
N ASP A 292 -11.18 9.08 -6.51
CA ASP A 292 -12.19 10.13 -6.62
C ASP A 292 -11.59 11.52 -6.87
N HIS A 293 -10.46 11.85 -6.26
CA HIS A 293 -9.94 13.22 -6.21
C HIS A 293 -8.82 13.53 -7.19
N SER A 294 -8.12 12.52 -7.72
CA SER A 294 -6.96 12.73 -8.61
C SER A 294 -7.28 13.52 -9.89
N ALA A 295 -8.52 13.49 -10.34
CA ALA A 295 -9.01 14.24 -11.50
C ALA A 295 -9.43 15.69 -11.18
N SER A 296 -9.58 16.09 -9.90
CA SER A 296 -10.11 17.41 -9.55
C SER A 296 -9.07 18.54 -9.72
N ARG A 297 -9.52 19.70 -10.21
CA ARG A 297 -8.66 20.90 -10.37
C ARG A 297 -8.16 21.40 -9.02
N ALA A 298 -9.00 21.38 -7.99
CA ALA A 298 -8.66 21.81 -6.65
C ALA A 298 -7.56 20.95 -6.04
N PHE A 299 -7.64 19.63 -6.20
CA PHE A 299 -6.62 18.70 -5.76
C PHE A 299 -5.26 18.98 -6.42
N ARG A 300 -5.22 19.14 -7.75
CA ARG A 300 -4.00 19.46 -8.48
C ARG A 300 -3.37 20.76 -8.02
N LEU A 301 -4.19 21.79 -7.73
CA LEU A 301 -3.72 23.07 -7.22
C LEU A 301 -3.10 22.93 -5.82
N THR A 302 -3.77 22.18 -4.93
CA THR A 302 -3.24 21.90 -3.58
C THR A 302 -1.89 21.19 -3.65
N ARG A 303 -1.76 20.18 -4.52
CA ARG A 303 -0.49 19.45 -4.69
C ARG A 303 0.63 20.36 -5.24
N ARG A 304 0.32 21.24 -6.18
CA ARG A 304 1.30 22.24 -6.66
C ARG A 304 1.73 23.18 -5.54
N LEU A 305 0.80 23.67 -4.74
CA LEU A 305 1.10 24.52 -3.60
C LEU A 305 1.99 23.81 -2.57
N GLU A 306 1.70 22.56 -2.26
CA GLU A 306 2.53 21.73 -1.38
C GLU A 306 3.97 21.58 -1.92
N GLN A 307 4.12 21.34 -3.23
CA GLN A 307 5.43 21.23 -3.87
C GLN A 307 6.20 22.55 -3.84
N GLU A 308 5.55 23.68 -4.12
CA GLU A 308 6.19 25.01 -4.04
C GLU A 308 6.57 25.37 -2.60
N LEU A 309 5.72 25.08 -1.63
CA LEU A 309 6.06 25.28 -0.21
C LEU A 309 7.25 24.40 0.21
N HIS A 310 7.31 23.16 -0.27
CA HIS A 310 8.46 22.30 -0.02
C HIS A 310 9.73 22.83 -0.68
N ARG A 311 9.64 23.34 -1.91
CA ARG A 311 10.76 23.93 -2.65
C ARG A 311 11.32 25.17 -1.94
N LEU A 312 10.43 26.03 -1.43
CA LEU A 312 10.82 27.27 -0.74
C LEU A 312 11.30 27.01 0.69
N PHE A 313 10.73 26.03 1.36
CA PHE A 313 10.99 25.73 2.78
C PHE A 313 11.25 24.24 3.03
N PRO A 314 12.29 23.61 2.42
CA PRO A 314 12.46 22.16 2.39
C PRO A 314 12.63 21.53 3.78
N ARG A 315 13.16 22.27 4.76
CA ARG A 315 13.34 21.79 6.14
C ARG A 315 12.08 21.92 6.99
N ARG A 316 11.23 22.92 6.70
CA ARG A 316 10.05 23.26 7.51
C ARG A 316 8.78 22.59 6.98
N PHE A 317 8.64 22.52 5.68
CA PHE A 317 7.47 21.93 5.00
C PHE A 317 7.91 20.77 4.13
N VAL A 318 7.53 19.55 4.52
CA VAL A 318 7.77 18.34 3.74
C VAL A 318 6.43 17.64 3.50
N PRO A 319 6.02 17.42 2.25
CA PRO A 319 4.77 16.74 1.94
C PRO A 319 4.69 15.36 2.60
N LEU A 320 3.48 14.96 3.02
CA LEU A 320 3.26 13.67 3.67
C LEU A 320 3.75 12.50 2.82
N TYR A 321 3.49 12.53 1.52
CA TYR A 321 3.95 11.50 0.60
C TYR A 321 5.49 11.37 0.61
N THR A 322 6.20 12.49 0.61
CA THR A 322 7.67 12.52 0.68
C THR A 322 8.17 11.95 2.02
N LEU A 323 7.55 12.33 3.13
CA LEU A 323 7.91 11.79 4.46
C LEU A 323 7.78 10.28 4.52
N VAL A 324 6.68 9.74 4.01
CA VAL A 324 6.36 8.31 4.08
C VAL A 324 7.19 7.48 3.08
N THR A 325 7.40 8.00 1.87
CA THR A 325 7.98 7.21 0.78
C THR A 325 9.51 7.37 0.67
N PHE A 326 10.05 8.56 0.99
CA PHE A 326 11.45 8.89 0.71
C PHE A 326 12.27 9.21 1.95
N THR A 327 11.71 9.07 3.15
CA THR A 327 12.46 9.26 4.40
C THR A 327 12.31 8.05 5.32
N ARG A 328 13.17 7.97 6.33
CA ARG A 328 13.05 6.97 7.40
C ARG A 328 12.17 7.47 8.56
N THR A 329 11.37 8.50 8.35
CA THR A 329 10.44 9.00 9.37
C THR A 329 9.36 7.94 9.62
N PRO A 330 9.18 7.47 10.86
CA PRO A 330 8.15 6.49 11.18
C PRO A 330 6.75 6.97 10.78
N TYR A 331 5.89 6.09 10.28
CA TYR A 331 4.61 6.47 9.65
C TYR A 331 3.72 7.33 10.55
N ALA A 332 3.57 6.99 11.83
CA ALA A 332 2.77 7.80 12.77
C ALA A 332 3.35 9.21 12.97
N GLU A 333 4.69 9.32 13.02
CA GLU A 333 5.37 10.60 13.14
C GLU A 333 5.22 11.44 11.87
N ALA A 334 5.31 10.82 10.69
CA ALA A 334 5.08 11.46 9.40
C ALA A 334 3.67 12.07 9.34
N VAL A 335 2.65 11.32 9.77
CA VAL A 335 1.26 11.80 9.87
C VAL A 335 1.14 12.95 10.87
N ALA A 336 1.73 12.81 12.05
CA ALA A 336 1.69 13.86 13.08
C ALA A 336 2.38 15.15 12.60
N ARG A 337 3.52 15.02 11.91
CA ARG A 337 4.23 16.16 11.30
C ARG A 337 3.39 16.83 10.21
N ALA A 338 2.81 16.07 9.30
CA ALA A 338 1.95 16.61 8.25
C ALA A 338 0.72 17.33 8.81
N ARG A 339 0.08 16.77 9.86
CA ARG A 339 -1.04 17.42 10.55
C ARG A 339 -0.63 18.74 11.20
N ARG A 340 0.56 18.81 11.84
CA ARG A 340 1.09 20.06 12.41
C ARG A 340 1.34 21.10 11.32
N GLN A 341 1.94 20.72 10.19
CA GLN A 341 2.19 21.59 9.04
C GLN A 341 0.86 22.15 8.48
N ALA A 342 -0.14 21.30 8.30
CA ALA A 342 -1.45 21.72 7.80
C ALA A 342 -2.16 22.71 8.75
N ARG A 343 -2.05 22.49 10.09
CA ARG A 343 -2.59 23.44 11.07
C ARG A 343 -1.88 24.79 11.02
N ALA A 344 -0.56 24.79 10.92
CA ALA A 344 0.23 26.01 10.80
C ALA A 344 -0.14 26.81 9.54
N LEU A 345 -0.27 26.14 8.38
CA LEU A 345 -0.69 26.78 7.13
C LEU A 345 -2.11 27.39 7.26
N LYS A 346 -3.04 26.66 7.82
CA LYS A 346 -4.41 27.18 8.06
C LYS A 346 -4.42 28.41 8.99
N ALA A 347 -3.62 28.37 10.06
CA ALA A 347 -3.51 29.50 10.98
C ALA A 347 -2.88 30.73 10.28
N THR A 348 -1.81 30.53 9.49
CA THR A 348 -1.18 31.61 8.71
C THR A 348 -2.14 32.20 7.68
N ALA A 349 -2.88 31.36 6.95
CA ALA A 349 -3.87 31.80 5.98
C ALA A 349 -5.02 32.58 6.64
N ALA A 350 -5.50 32.13 7.79
CA ALA A 350 -6.54 32.83 8.56
C ALA A 350 -6.05 34.20 9.07
N ALA A 351 -4.81 34.27 9.58
CA ALA A 351 -4.19 35.52 10.02
C ALA A 351 -4.02 36.51 8.84
N ALA A 352 -3.54 36.02 7.70
CA ALA A 352 -3.40 36.85 6.48
C ALA A 352 -4.78 37.38 6.00
N ALA A 353 -5.81 36.53 5.99
CA ALA A 353 -7.17 36.94 5.64
C ALA A 353 -7.73 38.00 6.60
N ALA A 354 -7.49 37.86 7.91
CA ALA A 354 -7.89 38.85 8.91
C ALA A 354 -7.19 40.20 8.68
N VAL A 355 -5.87 40.19 8.38
CA VAL A 355 -5.13 41.42 8.06
C VAL A 355 -5.70 42.10 6.82
N VAL A 356 -5.96 41.34 5.74
CA VAL A 356 -6.57 41.87 4.51
C VAL A 356 -7.94 42.49 4.79
N LEU A 357 -8.77 41.83 5.61
CA LEU A 357 -10.07 42.34 6.00
C LEU A 357 -9.96 43.65 6.77
N VAL A 358 -9.05 43.73 7.76
CA VAL A 358 -8.81 44.94 8.55
C VAL A 358 -8.36 46.12 7.67
N VAL A 359 -7.40 45.85 6.74
CA VAL A 359 -6.93 46.85 5.80
C VAL A 359 -8.05 47.31 4.87
N ALA A 360 -8.87 46.39 4.36
CA ALA A 360 -10.01 46.74 3.50
C ALA A 360 -11.06 47.58 4.25
N LEU A 361 -11.38 47.24 5.49
CA LEU A 361 -12.28 48.02 6.33
C LEU A 361 -11.72 49.41 6.62
N TRP A 362 -10.43 49.53 6.94
CA TRP A 362 -9.76 50.79 7.19
C TRP A 362 -9.78 51.70 5.94
N LEU A 363 -9.53 51.15 4.75
CA LEU A 363 -9.61 51.89 3.49
C LEU A 363 -11.03 52.33 3.13
N LEU A 364 -12.05 51.52 3.46
CA LEU A 364 -13.46 51.90 3.23
C LEU A 364 -13.93 53.00 4.19
N LEU A 365 -13.60 52.94 5.48
CA LEU A 365 -13.97 53.91 6.49
C LEU A 365 -13.20 55.24 6.31
N GLY A 366 -11.92 55.18 5.90
CA GLY A 366 -11.11 56.34 5.63
C GLY A 366 -11.57 57.18 4.40
N ARG A 367 -12.27 56.52 3.44
CA ARG A 367 -12.89 57.23 2.29
C ARG A 367 -14.24 57.88 2.60
N GLY A 368 -14.87 57.53 3.70
CA GLY A 368 -16.18 58.11 4.14
C GLY A 368 -16.06 59.44 4.95
N GLY A 369 -14.84 59.83 5.36
CA GLY A 369 -14.63 61.02 6.21
C GLY A 369 -14.24 62.31 5.47
N GLY A 370 -14.33 62.32 4.16
CA GLY A 370 -13.99 63.49 3.32
C GLY A 370 -15.19 64.04 2.53
N ARG A 371 -16.24 64.44 3.27
CA ARG A 371 -17.30 65.34 2.73
C ARG A 371 -17.60 66.43 3.72
#